data_21b1cfbf0f51edf66da560ecd22d334b
#
_entry.id   21b1cfbf0f51edf66da560ecd22d334b
#
_cell.length_a   1.000
_cell.length_b   1.000
_cell.length_c   1.000
_cell.angle_alpha   90.00
_cell.angle_beta   90.00
_cell.angle_gamma   90.00
#
_symmetry.space_group_name_H-M   'P 1'
#
loop_
_entity.id
_entity.type
_entity.pdbx_description
1 polymer ?
#
loop_
_entity_poly.entity_id
_entity_poly.type
_entity_poly.pdbx_seq_one_letter_code
_entity_poly.pdbx_strand_id
1 'polypeptide(L)'
;MKKRIILIIGLASLLFAASPLMAETISFKLSYNTASMSKGDLNTWIESYNSLWNDWQSKWGGQLDGQLDPVKYGPKYEVEIRIPIIYGLSLNLAGSSFSSSKEGTIQFINGTRDQTEKDYIRNEIKGFPIKIGFSYIQSLPFLENLYVFGGIGRHIAFLKYTYFQDYELSISNLSYTLTRENTYHSEALGVYATLGFEYDLIKNIAIVAEAEKIWSKADGFKGAYTSELTDPFENDQEKESGKASLYFYENKQWWNDKYYYALTGHEIKPKEPDDYPSGVEDIQNLRQGEFDLSTFSFKFGFRFKF
;
A
#
# COMPACT_ATOMS: atom_id res chain seq x y z
N MET A 1 13.07 10.35 -9.85
CA MET A 1 13.81 9.24 -9.22
C MET A 1 15.32 9.42 -9.20
N LYS A 2 16.02 9.67 -10.32
CA LYS A 2 17.52 9.80 -10.37
C LYS A 2 18.10 10.80 -9.38
N LYS A 3 17.51 11.99 -9.20
CA LYS A 3 18.01 13.03 -8.27
C LYS A 3 17.93 12.61 -6.78
N ARG A 4 16.94 11.79 -6.39
CA ARG A 4 16.76 11.32 -5.00
C ARG A 4 17.75 10.22 -4.63
N ILE A 5 18.10 9.35 -5.58
CA ILE A 5 19.14 8.32 -5.40
C ILE A 5 20.53 8.96 -5.23
N ILE A 6 20.84 10.03 -5.99
CA ILE A 6 22.09 10.78 -5.88
C ILE A 6 22.22 11.43 -4.50
N LEU A 7 21.11 11.94 -3.92
CA LEU A 7 21.10 12.52 -2.56
C LEU A 7 21.44 11.48 -1.49
N ILE A 8 20.88 10.26 -1.61
CA ILE A 8 21.13 9.16 -0.66
C ILE A 8 22.57 8.69 -0.76
N ILE A 9 23.10 8.54 -1.99
CA ILE A 9 24.50 8.16 -2.22
C ILE A 9 25.45 9.28 -1.71
N GLY A 10 25.10 10.55 -1.95
CA GLY A 10 25.88 11.70 -1.46
C GLY A 10 25.89 11.80 0.06
N LEU A 11 24.77 11.52 0.75
CA LEU A 11 24.70 11.47 2.20
C LEU A 11 25.53 10.31 2.77
N ALA A 12 25.44 9.13 2.14
CA ALA A 12 26.29 8.00 2.50
C ALA A 12 27.78 8.30 2.35
N SER A 13 28.18 8.96 1.25
CA SER A 13 29.58 9.34 0.99
C SER A 13 30.11 10.37 2.01
N LEU A 14 29.27 11.34 2.43
CA LEU A 14 29.62 12.31 3.47
C LEU A 14 29.81 11.65 4.84
N LEU A 15 29.02 10.62 5.16
CA LEU A 15 29.11 9.84 6.39
C LEU A 15 30.37 8.97 6.42
N PHE A 16 30.82 8.46 5.27
CA PHE A 16 32.10 7.72 5.16
C PHE A 16 33.33 8.61 5.36
N ALA A 17 33.25 9.91 5.00
CA ALA A 17 34.37 10.84 5.18
C ALA A 17 34.58 11.29 6.63
N ALA A 18 33.60 11.09 7.52
CA ALA A 18 33.64 11.50 8.93
C ALA A 18 34.20 10.43 9.90
N SER A 19 34.72 9.32 9.39
CA SER A 19 34.97 8.11 10.18
C SER A 19 36.26 7.98 11.03
N PRO A 20 37.21 8.93 11.15
CA PRO A 20 38.41 8.67 11.97
C PRO A 20 38.23 8.80 13.49
N LEU A 21 37.05 9.11 13.99
CA LEU A 21 36.83 9.42 15.42
C LEU A 21 36.05 8.35 16.21
N MET A 22 35.67 7.22 15.62
CA MET A 22 34.75 6.28 16.26
C MET A 22 35.41 4.92 16.53
N ALA A 23 35.44 4.52 17.82
CA ALA A 23 35.92 3.20 18.26
C ALA A 23 34.97 2.04 17.90
N GLU A 24 33.74 2.33 17.48
CA GLU A 24 32.75 1.36 17.03
C GLU A 24 32.68 1.36 15.51
N THR A 25 32.44 0.20 14.93
CA THR A 25 32.48 -0.01 13.49
C THR A 25 31.11 0.25 12.84
N ILE A 26 31.13 0.85 11.66
CA ILE A 26 29.92 0.90 10.80
C ILE A 26 29.48 -0.53 10.51
N SER A 27 28.18 -0.79 10.53
CA SER A 27 27.66 -2.11 10.24
C SER A 27 26.49 -2.09 9.28
N PHE A 28 26.34 -3.18 8.52
CA PHE A 28 25.23 -3.42 7.61
C PHE A 28 24.39 -4.58 8.14
N LYS A 29 23.06 -4.40 8.17
CA LYS A 29 22.11 -5.46 8.47
C LYS A 29 21.31 -5.80 7.23
N LEU A 30 21.20 -7.08 6.90
CA LEU A 30 20.23 -7.61 5.95
C LEU A 30 19.23 -8.45 6.76
N SER A 31 17.96 -8.11 6.70
CA SER A 31 16.92 -8.80 7.44
C SER A 31 15.74 -9.19 6.58
N TYR A 32 15.10 -10.32 6.93
CA TYR A 32 13.80 -10.74 6.44
C TYR A 32 12.73 -10.23 7.40
N ASN A 33 11.67 -9.67 6.86
CA ASN A 33 10.57 -9.05 7.60
C ASN A 33 9.28 -9.86 7.39
N THR A 34 8.60 -10.20 8.48
CA THR A 34 7.32 -10.91 8.47
C THR A 34 6.11 -9.99 8.27
N ALA A 35 6.34 -8.68 8.17
CA ALA A 35 5.25 -7.70 8.06
C ALA A 35 4.35 -7.97 6.86
N SER A 36 3.06 -7.86 7.11
CA SER A 36 2.04 -7.82 6.07
C SER A 36 1.05 -6.73 6.43
N MET A 37 0.90 -5.75 5.56
CA MET A 37 -0.05 -4.66 5.68
C MET A 37 -1.29 -5.04 4.87
N SER A 38 -2.46 -5.01 5.50
CA SER A 38 -3.72 -5.37 4.84
C SER A 38 -4.87 -4.46 5.25
N LYS A 39 -4.60 -3.47 6.11
CA LYS A 39 -5.61 -2.52 6.58
C LYS A 39 -5.58 -1.26 5.73
N GLY A 40 -6.72 -0.59 5.64
CA GLY A 40 -6.89 0.67 4.93
C GLY A 40 -8.07 0.61 3.96
N ASP A 41 -8.32 1.72 3.32
CA ASP A 41 -9.50 1.93 2.46
C ASP A 41 -9.60 0.94 1.31
N LEU A 42 -8.46 0.54 0.74
CA LEU A 42 -8.45 -0.42 -0.38
C LEU A 42 -9.12 -1.74 -0.03
N ASN A 43 -8.75 -2.35 1.11
CA ASN A 43 -9.33 -3.63 1.49
C ASN A 43 -10.77 -3.49 2.03
N THR A 44 -11.07 -2.37 2.67
CA THR A 44 -12.45 -2.03 3.04
C THR A 44 -13.34 -1.90 1.79
N TRP A 45 -12.84 -1.26 0.73
CA TRP A 45 -13.52 -1.20 -0.55
C TRP A 45 -13.69 -2.59 -1.19
N ILE A 46 -12.64 -3.43 -1.21
CA ILE A 46 -12.71 -4.80 -1.76
C ILE A 46 -13.80 -5.62 -1.06
N GLU A 47 -13.83 -5.59 0.28
CA GLU A 47 -14.85 -6.29 1.07
C GLU A 47 -16.25 -5.78 0.76
N SER A 48 -16.41 -4.47 0.69
CA SER A 48 -17.67 -3.82 0.35
C SER A 48 -18.13 -4.15 -1.07
N TYR A 49 -17.21 -4.18 -2.01
CA TYR A 49 -17.50 -4.52 -3.41
C TYR A 49 -17.96 -5.97 -3.56
N ASN A 50 -17.32 -6.91 -2.87
CA ASN A 50 -17.79 -8.29 -2.82
C ASN A 50 -19.19 -8.39 -2.19
N SER A 51 -19.46 -7.62 -1.14
CA SER A 51 -20.80 -7.57 -0.50
C SER A 51 -21.85 -7.01 -1.43
N LEU A 52 -21.53 -6.00 -2.23
CA LEU A 52 -22.43 -5.42 -3.22
C LEU A 52 -22.90 -6.49 -4.23
N TRP A 53 -21.98 -7.29 -4.77
CA TRP A 53 -22.30 -8.34 -5.73
C TRP A 53 -23.14 -9.47 -5.11
N ASN A 54 -22.86 -9.85 -3.85
CA ASN A 54 -23.66 -10.84 -3.13
C ASN A 54 -25.09 -10.34 -2.87
N ASP A 55 -25.24 -9.08 -2.46
CA ASP A 55 -26.56 -8.48 -2.26
C ASP A 55 -27.31 -8.33 -3.59
N TRP A 56 -26.61 -8.01 -4.69
CA TRP A 56 -27.15 -7.96 -6.04
C TRP A 56 -27.72 -9.32 -6.45
N GLN A 57 -26.95 -10.40 -6.29
CA GLN A 57 -27.39 -11.76 -6.53
C GLN A 57 -28.63 -12.12 -5.68
N SER A 58 -28.61 -11.77 -4.40
CA SER A 58 -29.71 -12.07 -3.47
C SER A 58 -31.01 -11.41 -3.88
N LYS A 59 -30.93 -10.20 -4.44
CA LYS A 59 -32.10 -9.43 -4.86
C LYS A 59 -32.66 -9.87 -6.21
N TRP A 60 -31.80 -10.06 -7.18
CA TRP A 60 -32.22 -10.25 -8.57
C TRP A 60 -32.21 -11.72 -9.00
N GLY A 61 -31.71 -12.62 -8.15
CA GLY A 61 -31.45 -14.01 -8.51
C GLY A 61 -30.28 -14.11 -9.49
N GLY A 62 -30.08 -15.28 -10.05
CA GLY A 62 -28.97 -15.53 -10.98
C GLY A 62 -27.79 -16.23 -10.34
N GLN A 63 -26.73 -16.40 -11.11
CA GLN A 63 -25.50 -17.04 -10.69
C GLN A 63 -24.39 -16.00 -10.55
N LEU A 64 -23.75 -15.98 -9.40
CA LEU A 64 -22.55 -15.18 -9.15
C LEU A 64 -21.36 -16.09 -9.03
N ASP A 65 -20.27 -15.80 -9.73
CA ASP A 65 -18.98 -16.50 -9.65
C ASP A 65 -17.85 -15.50 -9.45
N GLY A 66 -16.85 -15.88 -8.66
CA GLY A 66 -15.68 -15.08 -8.35
C GLY A 66 -15.87 -14.11 -7.19
N GLN A 67 -14.75 -13.56 -6.79
CA GLN A 67 -14.63 -12.52 -5.77
C GLN A 67 -13.26 -11.83 -5.86
N LEU A 68 -13.13 -10.65 -5.29
CA LEU A 68 -11.86 -9.96 -5.15
C LEU A 68 -11.16 -10.38 -3.85
N ASP A 69 -9.89 -10.73 -3.96
CA ASP A 69 -9.05 -11.02 -2.80
C ASP A 69 -8.47 -9.75 -2.18
N PRO A 70 -8.36 -9.66 -0.84
CA PRO A 70 -7.72 -8.56 -0.19
C PRO A 70 -6.24 -8.47 -0.57
N VAL A 71 -5.76 -7.23 -0.76
CA VAL A 71 -4.36 -6.97 -1.08
C VAL A 71 -3.55 -6.97 0.21
N LYS A 72 -2.53 -7.86 0.26
CA LYS A 72 -1.53 -7.89 1.33
C LYS A 72 -0.21 -7.38 0.78
N TYR A 73 0.35 -6.39 1.40
CA TYR A 73 1.60 -5.77 0.97
C TYR A 73 2.51 -5.46 2.16
N GLY A 74 3.79 -5.35 1.88
CA GLY A 74 4.81 -5.02 2.88
C GLY A 74 6.19 -5.48 2.44
N PRO A 75 7.24 -4.86 2.97
CA PRO A 75 8.60 -5.23 2.66
C PRO A 75 8.93 -6.60 3.26
N LYS A 76 9.52 -7.47 2.44
CA LYS A 76 10.03 -8.77 2.89
C LYS A 76 11.50 -8.71 3.29
N TYR A 77 12.27 -7.86 2.63
CA TYR A 77 13.70 -7.68 2.89
C TYR A 77 13.99 -6.22 3.18
N GLU A 78 14.89 -5.99 4.12
CA GLU A 78 15.34 -4.68 4.53
C GLU A 78 16.86 -4.66 4.67
N VAL A 79 17.48 -3.60 4.17
CA VAL A 79 18.90 -3.29 4.38
C VAL A 79 18.98 -2.10 5.33
N GLU A 80 19.79 -2.21 6.36
CA GLU A 80 20.06 -1.16 7.34
C GLU A 80 21.55 -0.90 7.45
N ILE A 81 21.90 0.37 7.50
CA ILE A 81 23.24 0.84 7.89
C ILE A 81 23.12 1.39 9.32
N ARG A 82 23.99 0.93 10.22
CA ARG A 82 24.13 1.48 11.56
C ARG A 82 25.46 2.19 11.66
N ILE A 83 25.43 3.46 12.07
CA ILE A 83 26.58 4.33 12.22
C ILE A 83 26.68 4.67 13.71
N PRO A 84 27.71 4.18 14.41
CA PRO A 84 27.89 4.49 15.83
C PRO A 84 28.18 5.99 16.01
N ILE A 85 27.61 6.60 17.06
CA ILE A 85 27.83 7.98 17.43
C ILE A 85 28.65 8.06 18.71
N ILE A 86 28.16 7.45 19.79
CA ILE A 86 28.78 7.42 21.09
C ILE A 86 28.21 6.28 21.94
N TYR A 87 29.07 5.54 22.66
CA TYR A 87 28.72 4.52 23.69
C TYR A 87 27.37 3.82 23.48
N GLY A 88 27.29 2.93 22.51
CA GLY A 88 26.09 2.16 22.20
C GLY A 88 24.99 2.94 21.47
N LEU A 89 25.08 4.26 21.37
CA LEU A 89 24.15 5.06 20.58
C LEU A 89 24.57 5.11 19.11
N SER A 90 23.65 4.80 18.22
CA SER A 90 23.91 4.76 16.78
C SER A 90 22.81 5.46 16.00
N LEU A 91 23.17 6.02 14.84
CA LEU A 91 22.23 6.45 13.79
C LEU A 91 21.96 5.25 12.87
N ASN A 92 20.70 4.99 12.60
CA ASN A 92 20.25 3.94 11.69
C ASN A 92 19.61 4.54 10.45
N LEU A 93 20.01 4.02 9.31
CA LEU A 93 19.37 4.31 8.01
C LEU A 93 18.97 2.98 7.37
N ALA A 94 17.69 2.75 7.16
CA ALA A 94 17.22 1.52 6.54
C ALA A 94 16.35 1.82 5.32
N GLY A 95 16.39 0.90 4.35
CA GLY A 95 15.59 0.98 3.14
C GLY A 95 15.10 -0.40 2.74
N SER A 96 13.92 -0.43 2.12
CA SER A 96 13.30 -1.63 1.62
C SER A 96 12.42 -1.33 0.41
N SER A 97 11.93 -2.37 -0.25
CA SER A 97 10.96 -2.21 -1.33
C SER A 97 9.94 -3.33 -1.26
N PHE A 98 8.74 -3.06 -1.75
CA PHE A 98 7.72 -4.07 -1.93
C PHE A 98 6.89 -3.81 -3.19
N SER A 99 6.33 -4.89 -3.72
CA SER A 99 5.34 -4.86 -4.79
C SER A 99 4.32 -5.97 -4.49
N SER A 100 3.06 -5.64 -4.60
CA SER A 100 1.97 -6.58 -4.46
C SER A 100 0.93 -6.30 -5.53
N SER A 101 0.51 -7.35 -6.23
CA SER A 101 -0.57 -7.28 -7.20
C SER A 101 -1.60 -8.35 -6.87
N LYS A 102 -2.87 -7.98 -6.94
CA LYS A 102 -4.00 -8.87 -6.84
C LYS A 102 -4.97 -8.57 -7.95
N GLU A 103 -5.43 -9.61 -8.58
CA GLU A 103 -6.45 -9.55 -9.62
C GLU A 103 -7.58 -10.51 -9.29
N GLY A 104 -8.76 -10.21 -9.76
CA GLY A 104 -9.94 -11.05 -9.63
C GLY A 104 -10.95 -10.72 -10.69
N THR A 105 -11.81 -11.67 -10.98
CA THR A 105 -12.95 -11.51 -11.87
C THR A 105 -14.20 -11.85 -11.08
N ILE A 106 -15.22 -10.99 -11.21
CA ILE A 106 -16.56 -11.27 -10.73
C ILE A 106 -17.44 -11.40 -11.97
N GLN A 107 -18.21 -12.46 -12.05
CA GLN A 107 -19.15 -12.72 -13.14
C GLN A 107 -20.53 -12.96 -12.56
N PHE A 108 -21.52 -12.23 -13.07
CA PHE A 108 -22.93 -12.40 -12.73
C PHE A 108 -23.72 -12.74 -13.97
N ILE A 109 -24.52 -13.79 -13.90
CA ILE A 109 -25.36 -14.27 -15.00
C ILE A 109 -26.82 -14.32 -14.53
N ASN A 110 -27.70 -13.59 -15.19
CA ASN A 110 -29.14 -13.63 -14.98
C ASN A 110 -29.85 -14.11 -16.23
N GLY A 111 -30.08 -15.41 -16.30
CA GLY A 111 -30.73 -16.03 -17.47
C GLY A 111 -32.17 -15.56 -17.70
N THR A 112 -32.87 -15.09 -16.67
CA THR A 112 -34.25 -14.57 -16.82
C THR A 112 -34.29 -13.22 -17.56
N ARG A 113 -33.19 -12.46 -17.48
CA ARG A 113 -33.05 -11.15 -18.12
C ARG A 113 -32.12 -11.16 -19.33
N ASP A 114 -31.59 -12.32 -19.71
CA ASP A 114 -30.56 -12.45 -20.74
C ASP A 114 -29.41 -11.46 -20.52
N GLN A 115 -28.96 -11.39 -19.29
CA GLN A 115 -27.94 -10.45 -18.82
C GLN A 115 -26.72 -11.19 -18.28
N THR A 116 -25.55 -10.76 -18.74
CA THR A 116 -24.26 -11.19 -18.21
C THR A 116 -23.43 -9.95 -17.88
N GLU A 117 -22.90 -9.91 -16.67
CA GLU A 117 -21.97 -8.88 -16.22
C GLU A 117 -20.64 -9.56 -15.86
N LYS A 118 -19.53 -8.97 -16.30
CA LYS A 118 -18.20 -9.43 -15.98
C LYS A 118 -17.33 -8.24 -15.60
N ASP A 119 -16.72 -8.30 -14.46
CA ASP A 119 -15.82 -7.27 -13.96
C ASP A 119 -14.48 -7.86 -13.56
N TYR A 120 -13.45 -7.55 -14.34
CA TYR A 120 -12.07 -7.88 -14.04
C TYR A 120 -11.40 -6.68 -13.39
N ILE A 121 -10.83 -6.88 -12.20
CA ILE A 121 -10.16 -5.83 -11.44
C ILE A 121 -8.75 -6.29 -11.06
N ARG A 122 -7.77 -5.41 -11.27
CA ARG A 122 -6.40 -5.58 -10.80
C ARG A 122 -5.97 -4.40 -9.96
N ASN A 123 -5.51 -4.70 -8.75
CA ASN A 123 -4.94 -3.73 -7.81
C ASN A 123 -3.45 -4.00 -7.65
N GLU A 124 -2.60 -3.04 -7.92
CA GLU A 124 -1.16 -3.14 -7.73
C GLU A 124 -0.66 -2.01 -6.80
N ILE A 125 0.07 -2.39 -5.74
CA ILE A 125 0.72 -1.45 -4.83
C ILE A 125 2.23 -1.70 -4.87
N LYS A 126 2.99 -0.65 -5.12
CA LYS A 126 4.45 -0.62 -5.00
C LYS A 126 4.86 0.40 -3.96
N GLY A 127 5.84 0.07 -3.14
CA GLY A 127 6.33 0.98 -2.11
C GLY A 127 7.83 0.90 -1.93
N PHE A 128 8.38 2.04 -1.52
CA PHE A 128 9.78 2.17 -1.14
C PHE A 128 9.88 2.86 0.22
N PRO A 129 9.81 2.11 1.33
CA PRO A 129 9.99 2.62 2.67
C PRO A 129 11.46 2.95 2.97
N ILE A 130 11.65 4.08 3.65
CA ILE A 130 12.93 4.53 4.21
C ILE A 130 12.71 4.78 5.70
N LYS A 131 13.65 4.37 6.53
CA LYS A 131 13.66 4.63 7.98
C LYS A 131 14.95 5.35 8.37
N ILE A 132 14.82 6.38 9.19
CA ILE A 132 15.94 7.14 9.75
C ILE A 132 15.67 7.29 11.24
N GLY A 133 16.59 6.87 12.08
CA GLY A 133 16.40 6.94 13.52
C GLY A 133 17.64 6.63 14.31
N PHE A 134 17.47 6.54 15.62
CA PHE A 134 18.53 6.22 16.57
C PHE A 134 18.23 4.89 17.24
N SER A 135 19.28 4.15 17.55
CA SER A 135 19.20 2.97 18.39
C SER A 135 20.28 3.01 19.47
N TYR A 136 19.96 2.40 20.60
CA TYR A 136 20.89 2.16 21.68
C TYR A 136 21.10 0.66 21.83
N ILE A 137 22.34 0.22 21.86
CA ILE A 137 22.75 -1.17 22.05
C ILE A 137 23.55 -1.33 23.34
N GLN A 138 23.25 -2.39 24.09
CA GLN A 138 23.91 -2.70 25.34
C GLN A 138 24.24 -4.19 25.41
N SER A 139 25.46 -4.51 25.85
CA SER A 139 25.84 -5.89 26.16
C SER A 139 25.11 -6.38 27.42
N LEU A 140 24.77 -7.66 27.44
CA LEU A 140 24.22 -8.29 28.62
C LEU A 140 25.35 -8.85 29.48
N PRO A 141 25.47 -8.44 30.76
CA PRO A 141 26.66 -8.70 31.58
C PRO A 141 26.92 -10.18 31.88
N PHE A 142 25.92 -11.05 31.69
CA PHE A 142 26.01 -12.48 31.99
C PHE A 142 26.07 -13.39 30.76
N LEU A 143 25.94 -12.81 29.55
CA LEU A 143 25.89 -13.53 28.27
C LEU A 143 26.89 -12.88 27.32
N GLU A 144 28.07 -13.49 27.24
CA GLU A 144 29.08 -13.06 26.29
C GLU A 144 28.50 -13.08 24.85
N ASN A 145 28.83 -12.09 24.06
CA ASN A 145 28.40 -11.91 22.67
C ASN A 145 26.90 -11.66 22.44
N LEU A 146 26.09 -11.50 23.51
CA LEU A 146 24.69 -11.16 23.37
C LEU A 146 24.44 -9.70 23.78
N TYR A 147 23.78 -9.00 22.89
CA TYR A 147 23.39 -7.59 23.04
C TYR A 147 21.89 -7.44 22.93
N VAL A 148 21.35 -6.50 23.68
CA VAL A 148 19.99 -6.01 23.55
C VAL A 148 20.05 -4.63 22.92
N PHE A 149 19.13 -4.33 22.01
CA PHE A 149 19.02 -2.98 21.45
C PHE A 149 17.57 -2.53 21.35
N GLY A 150 17.39 -1.21 21.42
CA GLY A 150 16.12 -0.57 21.15
C GLY A 150 16.33 0.68 20.30
N GLY A 151 15.36 1.01 19.45
CA GLY A 151 15.47 2.15 18.54
C GLY A 151 14.14 2.81 18.26
N ILE A 152 14.20 4.07 17.85
CA ILE A 152 13.05 4.87 17.41
C ILE A 152 13.46 5.77 16.24
N GLY A 153 12.53 6.12 15.40
CA GLY A 153 12.82 7.03 14.28
C GLY A 153 11.63 7.38 13.42
N ARG A 154 11.95 8.00 12.30
CA ARG A 154 11.00 8.38 11.26
C ARG A 154 10.89 7.30 10.20
N HIS A 155 9.67 7.05 9.77
CA HIS A 155 9.32 6.20 8.65
C HIS A 155 8.76 7.07 7.53
N ILE A 156 9.31 6.93 6.33
CA ILE A 156 8.90 7.65 5.12
C ILE A 156 8.70 6.58 4.06
N ALA A 157 7.55 6.52 3.41
CA ALA A 157 7.33 5.59 2.31
C ALA A 157 6.80 6.32 1.09
N PHE A 158 7.39 6.01 -0.06
CA PHE A 158 6.90 6.47 -1.37
C PHE A 158 6.07 5.36 -1.97
N LEU A 159 4.80 5.65 -2.26
CA LEU A 159 3.84 4.68 -2.76
C LEU A 159 3.43 4.98 -4.19
N LYS A 160 3.24 3.92 -4.95
CA LYS A 160 2.52 3.93 -6.22
C LYS A 160 1.38 2.92 -6.12
N TYR A 161 0.17 3.35 -6.38
CA TYR A 161 -1.01 2.51 -6.50
C TYR A 161 -1.51 2.54 -7.94
N THR A 162 -1.76 1.38 -8.54
CA THR A 162 -2.36 1.25 -9.87
C THR A 162 -3.62 0.41 -9.75
N TYR A 163 -4.70 0.95 -10.27
CA TYR A 163 -5.99 0.30 -10.40
C TYR A 163 -6.29 0.11 -11.87
N PHE A 164 -6.68 -1.11 -12.24
CA PHE A 164 -7.18 -1.43 -13.56
C PHE A 164 -8.53 -2.13 -13.42
N GLN A 165 -9.49 -1.76 -14.25
CA GLN A 165 -10.80 -2.37 -14.35
C GLN A 165 -11.15 -2.57 -15.81
N ASP A 166 -11.70 -3.74 -16.12
CA ASP A 166 -12.30 -4.07 -17.40
C ASP A 166 -13.67 -4.68 -17.12
N TYR A 167 -14.71 -3.85 -17.34
CA TYR A 167 -16.09 -4.19 -17.05
C TYR A 167 -16.86 -4.41 -18.37
N GLU A 168 -17.60 -5.50 -18.45
CA GLU A 168 -18.45 -5.85 -19.58
C GLU A 168 -19.87 -6.15 -19.08
N LEU A 169 -20.85 -5.50 -19.66
CA LEU A 169 -22.26 -5.76 -19.46
C LEU A 169 -22.87 -6.15 -20.80
N SER A 170 -23.36 -7.39 -20.91
CA SER A 170 -24.08 -7.89 -22.08
C SER A 170 -25.55 -8.07 -21.73
N ILE A 171 -26.43 -7.47 -22.51
CA ILE A 171 -27.89 -7.61 -22.42
C ILE A 171 -28.39 -7.97 -23.79
N SER A 172 -28.98 -9.17 -23.95
CA SER A 172 -29.42 -9.69 -25.24
C SER A 172 -28.26 -9.75 -26.24
N ASN A 173 -28.25 -8.93 -27.26
CA ASN A 173 -27.20 -8.89 -28.29
C ASN A 173 -26.35 -7.60 -28.21
N LEU A 174 -26.49 -6.82 -27.16
CA LEU A 174 -25.75 -5.58 -26.96
C LEU A 174 -24.73 -5.75 -25.87
N SER A 175 -23.53 -5.25 -26.09
CA SER A 175 -22.44 -5.29 -25.12
C SER A 175 -21.90 -3.89 -24.85
N TYR A 176 -21.97 -3.49 -23.59
CA TYR A 176 -21.39 -2.29 -23.04
C TYR A 176 -20.02 -2.66 -22.41
N THR A 177 -18.98 -1.91 -22.72
CA THR A 177 -17.66 -2.15 -22.14
C THR A 177 -17.08 -0.88 -21.55
N LEU A 178 -16.42 -1.02 -20.38
CA LEU A 178 -15.74 0.08 -19.71
C LEU A 178 -14.37 -0.38 -19.24
N THR A 179 -13.32 0.17 -19.83
CA THR A 179 -11.94 -0.06 -19.38
C THR A 179 -11.42 1.19 -18.67
N ARG A 180 -10.84 1.02 -17.49
CA ARG A 180 -10.24 2.09 -16.69
C ARG A 180 -8.85 1.71 -16.21
N GLU A 181 -7.91 2.66 -16.32
CA GLU A 181 -6.60 2.54 -15.70
C GLU A 181 -6.28 3.83 -14.94
N ASN A 182 -5.99 3.68 -13.66
CA ASN A 182 -5.66 4.78 -12.77
C ASN A 182 -4.31 4.52 -12.11
N THR A 183 -3.43 5.50 -12.11
CA THR A 183 -2.14 5.43 -11.41
C THR A 183 -2.00 6.60 -10.46
N TYR A 184 -1.72 6.32 -9.20
CA TYR A 184 -1.60 7.29 -8.13
C TYR A 184 -0.25 7.20 -7.45
N HIS A 185 0.22 8.32 -6.91
CA HIS A 185 1.40 8.43 -6.08
C HIS A 185 1.07 9.14 -4.77
N SER A 186 1.67 8.67 -3.69
CA SER A 186 1.57 9.29 -2.38
C SER A 186 2.85 9.11 -1.59
N GLU A 187 3.00 9.92 -0.55
CA GLU A 187 4.07 9.81 0.45
C GLU A 187 3.42 9.56 1.81
N ALA A 188 3.91 8.54 2.51
CA ALA A 188 3.53 8.28 3.89
C ALA A 188 4.59 8.79 4.84
N LEU A 189 4.16 9.45 5.89
CA LEU A 189 5.02 9.90 6.98
C LEU A 189 4.58 9.22 8.28
N GLY A 190 5.54 8.76 9.05
CA GLY A 190 5.25 8.08 10.30
C GLY A 190 6.43 7.99 11.22
N VAL A 191 6.26 7.15 12.23
CA VAL A 191 7.32 6.81 13.20
C VAL A 191 7.44 5.30 13.32
N TYR A 192 8.60 4.84 13.75
CA TYR A 192 8.79 3.44 14.12
C TYR A 192 9.49 3.32 15.45
N ALA A 193 9.28 2.19 16.11
CA ALA A 193 10.04 1.75 17.26
C ALA A 193 10.45 0.29 17.06
N THR A 194 11.65 -0.06 17.51
CA THR A 194 12.20 -1.41 17.41
C THR A 194 12.82 -1.83 18.74
N LEU A 195 12.76 -3.13 19.02
CA LEU A 195 13.42 -3.78 20.14
C LEU A 195 13.95 -5.13 19.65
N GLY A 196 15.20 -5.47 20.00
CA GLY A 196 15.76 -6.71 19.49
C GLY A 196 16.99 -7.18 20.25
N PHE A 197 17.49 -8.31 19.76
CA PHE A 197 18.69 -8.97 20.23
C PHE A 197 19.68 -9.14 19.07
N GLU A 198 20.95 -9.01 19.39
CA GLU A 198 22.06 -9.25 18.48
C GLU A 198 23.04 -10.19 19.14
N TYR A 199 23.34 -11.31 18.48
CA TYR A 199 24.30 -12.31 18.96
C TYR A 199 25.50 -12.41 18.02
N ASP A 200 26.69 -12.10 18.47
CA ASP A 200 27.91 -12.18 17.69
C ASP A 200 28.33 -13.64 17.51
N LEU A 201 28.21 -14.13 16.27
CA LEU A 201 28.74 -15.46 15.89
C LEU A 201 30.26 -15.46 15.83
N ILE A 202 30.78 -14.42 15.20
CA ILE A 202 32.22 -14.12 15.10
C ILE A 202 32.40 -12.60 15.18
N LYS A 203 33.62 -12.13 15.28
CA LYS A 203 33.95 -10.70 15.44
C LYS A 203 33.21 -9.77 14.48
N ASN A 204 32.98 -10.22 13.25
CA ASN A 204 32.45 -9.38 12.17
C ASN A 204 31.05 -9.76 11.72
N ILE A 205 30.40 -10.79 12.28
CA ILE A 205 29.08 -11.27 11.88
C ILE A 205 28.24 -11.56 13.11
N ALA A 206 27.06 -10.98 13.15
CA ALA A 206 26.05 -11.23 14.17
C ALA A 206 24.72 -11.70 13.57
N ILE A 207 23.99 -12.52 14.31
CA ILE A 207 22.57 -12.79 14.07
C ILE A 207 21.74 -11.72 14.78
N VAL A 208 20.70 -11.24 14.12
CA VAL A 208 19.78 -10.23 14.66
C VAL A 208 18.36 -10.77 14.64
N ALA A 209 17.67 -10.63 15.76
CA ALA A 209 16.23 -10.84 15.89
C ALA A 209 15.62 -9.58 16.49
N GLU A 210 14.61 -9.00 15.81
CA GLU A 210 13.97 -7.78 16.28
C GLU A 210 12.46 -7.81 16.10
N ALA A 211 11.74 -7.15 16.99
CA ALA A 211 10.36 -6.76 16.87
C ALA A 211 10.29 -5.28 16.50
N GLU A 212 9.45 -4.94 15.54
CA GLU A 212 9.27 -3.56 15.09
C GLU A 212 7.79 -3.21 15.06
N LYS A 213 7.47 -2.01 15.50
CA LYS A 213 6.17 -1.40 15.30
C LYS A 213 6.32 -0.13 14.48
N ILE A 214 5.55 -0.03 13.40
CA ILE A 214 5.44 1.16 12.57
C ILE A 214 4.05 1.77 12.80
N TRP A 215 3.98 3.09 12.85
CA TRP A 215 2.77 3.90 12.82
C TRP A 215 2.91 4.89 11.66
N SER A 216 2.25 4.61 10.56
CA SER A 216 2.39 5.41 9.33
C SER A 216 1.14 5.27 8.47
N LYS A 217 0.74 6.37 7.83
CA LYS A 217 -0.39 6.42 6.93
C LYS A 217 -0.01 7.19 5.67
N ALA A 218 -0.53 6.77 4.55
CA ALA A 218 -0.44 7.45 3.27
C ALA A 218 -1.82 7.96 2.88
N ASP A 219 -1.92 9.23 2.62
CA ASP A 219 -3.09 9.91 2.09
C ASP A 219 -2.70 10.82 0.93
N GLY A 220 -3.65 11.59 0.42
CA GLY A 220 -3.35 12.59 -0.62
C GLY A 220 -2.84 11.99 -1.92
N PHE A 221 -3.27 10.80 -2.29
CA PHE A 221 -2.91 10.14 -3.53
C PHE A 221 -3.33 10.98 -4.74
N LYS A 222 -2.36 11.33 -5.58
CA LYS A 222 -2.54 12.10 -6.81
C LYS A 222 -1.94 11.36 -7.99
N GLY A 223 -2.58 11.50 -9.16
CA GLY A 223 -2.12 10.79 -10.32
C GLY A 223 -2.86 11.15 -11.60
N ALA A 224 -3.06 10.14 -12.43
CA ALA A 224 -3.77 10.24 -13.69
C ALA A 224 -4.70 9.05 -13.87
N TYR A 225 -5.76 9.27 -14.63
CA TYR A 225 -6.67 8.23 -15.07
C TYR A 225 -6.82 8.22 -16.59
N THR A 226 -7.15 7.06 -17.11
CA THR A 226 -7.69 6.87 -18.46
C THR A 226 -8.94 6.01 -18.36
N SER A 227 -9.95 6.35 -19.14
CA SER A 227 -11.20 5.61 -19.23
C SER A 227 -11.59 5.50 -20.70
N GLU A 228 -11.98 4.32 -21.12
CA GLU A 228 -12.49 4.06 -22.44
C GLU A 228 -13.85 3.35 -22.31
N LEU A 229 -14.88 3.97 -22.85
CA LEU A 229 -16.24 3.53 -22.81
C LEU A 229 -16.73 3.20 -24.21
N THR A 230 -17.37 2.05 -24.38
CA THR A 230 -18.14 1.73 -25.59
C THR A 230 -19.58 1.45 -25.18
N ASP A 231 -20.47 2.31 -25.60
CA ASP A 231 -21.91 2.20 -25.36
C ASP A 231 -22.65 1.93 -26.68
N PRO A 232 -23.09 0.69 -26.92
CA PRO A 232 -23.81 0.34 -28.12
C PRO A 232 -25.24 0.87 -28.12
N PHE A 233 -25.80 1.27 -26.97
CA PHE A 233 -27.16 1.82 -26.88
C PHE A 233 -27.19 3.26 -27.41
N GLU A 234 -26.13 4.02 -27.21
CA GLU A 234 -25.97 5.38 -27.71
C GLU A 234 -25.13 5.46 -28.98
N ASN A 235 -24.56 4.32 -29.42
CA ASN A 235 -23.60 4.23 -30.52
C ASN A 235 -22.41 5.16 -30.33
N ASP A 236 -21.96 5.23 -29.10
CA ASP A 236 -20.91 6.15 -28.65
C ASP A 236 -19.64 5.41 -28.21
N GLN A 237 -18.50 6.03 -28.47
CA GLN A 237 -17.18 5.63 -27.97
C GLN A 237 -16.52 6.84 -27.34
N GLU A 238 -16.43 6.83 -26.04
CA GLU A 238 -15.79 7.90 -25.30
C GLU A 238 -14.43 7.46 -24.77
N LYS A 239 -13.44 8.32 -24.93
CA LYS A 239 -12.13 8.16 -24.32
C LYS A 239 -11.77 9.40 -23.54
N GLU A 240 -11.62 9.21 -22.25
CA GLU A 240 -11.25 10.27 -21.33
C GLU A 240 -9.90 10.02 -20.68
N SER A 241 -9.19 11.09 -20.39
CA SER A 241 -7.98 11.04 -19.58
C SER A 241 -7.79 12.36 -18.84
N GLY A 242 -7.19 12.27 -17.64
CA GLY A 242 -7.00 13.47 -16.86
C GLY A 242 -6.21 13.23 -15.57
N LYS A 243 -6.18 14.28 -14.75
CA LYS A 243 -5.64 14.19 -13.41
C LYS A 243 -6.66 13.52 -12.51
N ALA A 244 -6.17 12.72 -11.56
CA ALA A 244 -7.00 12.02 -10.58
C ALA A 244 -6.47 12.19 -9.17
N SER A 245 -7.37 12.18 -8.21
CA SER A 245 -7.07 12.02 -6.79
C SER A 245 -7.87 10.85 -6.28
N LEU A 246 -7.28 10.07 -5.37
CA LEU A 246 -7.96 8.92 -4.82
C LEU A 246 -8.88 9.36 -3.68
N TYR A 247 -10.17 9.07 -3.83
CA TYR A 247 -11.20 9.35 -2.84
C TYR A 247 -11.83 8.06 -2.33
N PHE A 248 -12.17 8.06 -1.07
CA PHE A 248 -12.96 7.04 -0.40
C PHE A 248 -14.25 7.65 0.11
N TYR A 249 -15.38 6.99 -0.16
CA TYR A 249 -16.70 7.46 0.23
C TYR A 249 -17.67 6.30 0.41
N GLU A 250 -18.80 6.58 1.04
CA GLU A 250 -19.92 5.68 1.13
C GLU A 250 -20.97 6.07 0.10
N ASN A 251 -21.43 5.11 -0.71
CA ASN A 251 -22.46 5.28 -1.71
C ASN A 251 -23.69 4.43 -1.35
N LYS A 252 -24.84 5.07 -1.21
CA LYS A 252 -26.10 4.38 -0.96
C LYS A 252 -26.68 3.82 -2.25
N GLN A 253 -26.99 2.54 -2.25
CA GLN A 253 -27.64 1.92 -3.40
C GLN A 253 -29.15 2.08 -3.31
N TRP A 254 -29.75 2.66 -4.35
CA TRP A 254 -31.19 2.93 -4.45
C TRP A 254 -32.08 1.68 -4.32
N TRP A 255 -31.55 0.51 -4.65
CA TRP A 255 -32.30 -0.73 -4.71
C TRP A 255 -32.37 -1.51 -3.40
N ASN A 256 -31.53 -1.23 -2.39
CA ASN A 256 -31.51 -1.95 -1.10
C ASN A 256 -31.31 -1.07 0.13
N ASP A 257 -31.23 0.27 -0.05
CA ASP A 257 -30.98 1.25 1.03
C ASP A 257 -29.68 1.02 1.82
N LYS A 258 -28.78 0.18 1.35
CA LYS A 258 -27.47 -0.06 2.00
C LYS A 258 -26.40 0.85 1.44
N TYR A 259 -25.43 1.19 2.31
CA TYR A 259 -24.24 1.92 1.94
C TYR A 259 -23.11 0.95 1.63
N TYR A 260 -22.40 1.24 0.55
CA TYR A 260 -21.19 0.50 0.16
C TYR A 260 -20.04 1.47 0.03
N TYR A 261 -18.87 1.01 0.49
CA TYR A 261 -17.66 1.80 0.33
C TYR A 261 -17.22 1.80 -1.13
N ALA A 262 -16.88 2.97 -1.62
CA ALA A 262 -16.36 3.16 -2.96
C ALA A 262 -14.99 3.85 -2.93
N LEU A 263 -14.13 3.45 -3.86
CA LEU A 263 -12.83 4.02 -4.10
C LEU A 263 -12.80 4.54 -5.54
N THR A 264 -12.64 5.84 -5.73
CA THR A 264 -12.67 6.43 -7.06
C THR A 264 -11.47 7.32 -7.30
N GLY A 265 -11.08 7.39 -8.58
CA GLY A 265 -9.98 8.21 -9.04
C GLY A 265 -10.36 9.46 -9.79
N HIS A 266 -11.62 9.74 -9.98
CA HIS A 266 -12.04 11.00 -10.59
C HIS A 266 -11.85 12.17 -9.63
N GLU A 267 -11.52 13.34 -10.15
CA GLU A 267 -11.64 14.57 -9.40
C GLU A 267 -13.14 14.78 -9.11
N ILE A 268 -13.60 14.26 -7.98
CA ILE A 268 -14.90 14.62 -7.46
C ILE A 268 -14.75 16.08 -7.02
N LYS A 269 -15.03 16.99 -7.94
CA LYS A 269 -15.33 18.36 -7.51
C LYS A 269 -16.60 18.19 -6.68
N PRO A 270 -16.66 18.79 -5.46
CA PRO A 270 -17.94 18.97 -4.80
C PRO A 270 -18.76 19.84 -5.76
N LYS A 271 -19.51 19.20 -6.64
CA LYS A 271 -20.48 19.84 -7.50
C LYS A 271 -21.74 20.00 -6.68
N GLU A 272 -22.52 21.01 -7.03
CA GLU A 272 -23.85 21.17 -6.47
C GLU A 272 -24.69 19.90 -6.68
N PRO A 273 -25.67 19.61 -5.81
CA PRO A 273 -26.41 18.34 -5.81
C PRO A 273 -27.05 17.95 -7.13
N ASP A 274 -27.22 18.89 -8.06
CA ASP A 274 -27.90 18.71 -9.37
C ASP A 274 -26.97 18.13 -10.47
N ASP A 275 -25.67 17.97 -10.20
CA ASP A 275 -24.68 17.54 -11.21
C ASP A 275 -24.26 16.05 -11.10
N TYR A 276 -24.87 15.28 -10.22
CA TYR A 276 -24.61 13.84 -10.14
C TYR A 276 -25.36 13.08 -11.25
N PRO A 277 -24.72 12.08 -11.89
CA PRO A 277 -25.46 11.18 -12.78
C PRO A 277 -26.66 10.62 -12.04
N SER A 278 -27.81 10.62 -12.67
CA SER A 278 -29.04 10.06 -12.11
C SER A 278 -28.81 8.61 -11.68
N GLY A 279 -28.72 8.38 -10.37
CA GLY A 279 -28.44 7.08 -9.76
C GLY A 279 -27.40 7.11 -8.63
N VAL A 280 -26.71 8.22 -8.39
CA VAL A 280 -25.80 8.40 -7.24
C VAL A 280 -26.53 9.22 -6.17
N GLU A 281 -27.44 8.56 -5.44
CA GLU A 281 -28.40 9.27 -4.60
C GLU A 281 -27.87 9.76 -3.25
N ASP A 282 -26.76 9.26 -2.71
CA ASP A 282 -26.27 9.73 -1.39
C ASP A 282 -24.79 9.38 -1.22
N ILE A 283 -23.91 10.29 -1.56
CA ILE A 283 -22.49 10.18 -1.19
C ILE A 283 -22.34 10.74 0.21
N GLN A 284 -21.88 9.89 1.13
CA GLN A 284 -21.55 10.27 2.50
C GLN A 284 -20.07 9.98 2.80
N ASN A 285 -19.56 10.68 3.80
CA ASN A 285 -18.20 10.47 4.31
C ASN A 285 -17.09 10.59 3.26
N LEU A 286 -17.28 11.46 2.23
CA LEU A 286 -16.28 11.71 1.20
C LEU A 286 -14.99 12.25 1.83
N ARG A 287 -13.89 11.54 1.64
CA ARG A 287 -12.56 11.93 2.09
C ARG A 287 -11.49 11.43 1.13
N GLN A 288 -10.29 11.92 1.26
CA GLN A 288 -9.15 11.35 0.54
C GLN A 288 -8.93 9.90 0.98
N GLY A 289 -8.62 9.02 0.01
CA GLY A 289 -8.31 7.63 0.27
C GLY A 289 -7.02 7.51 1.09
N GLU A 290 -7.02 6.61 2.08
CA GLU A 290 -5.95 6.39 3.02
C GLU A 290 -5.47 4.94 2.97
N PHE A 291 -4.15 4.73 2.89
CA PHE A 291 -3.54 3.42 3.06
C PHE A 291 -2.79 3.38 4.40
N ASP A 292 -3.24 2.50 5.28
CA ASP A 292 -2.62 2.29 6.58
C ASP A 292 -1.40 1.38 6.44
N LEU A 293 -0.23 1.95 6.64
CA LEU A 293 1.06 1.25 6.66
C LEU A 293 1.49 0.86 8.08
N SER A 294 0.61 1.06 9.07
CA SER A 294 0.90 0.70 10.45
C SER A 294 0.97 -0.82 10.59
N THR A 295 2.05 -1.33 11.15
CA THR A 295 2.27 -2.76 11.27
C THR A 295 3.07 -3.09 12.52
N PHE A 296 2.91 -4.32 12.98
CA PHE A 296 3.80 -4.98 13.92
C PHE A 296 4.46 -6.16 13.21
N SER A 297 5.78 -6.29 13.31
CA SER A 297 6.53 -7.29 12.58
C SER A 297 7.68 -7.85 13.40
N PHE A 298 8.07 -9.06 13.07
CA PHE A 298 9.34 -9.65 13.49
C PHE A 298 10.30 -9.67 12.31
N LYS A 299 11.57 -9.38 12.59
CA LYS A 299 12.65 -9.42 11.63
C LYS A 299 13.76 -10.31 12.11
N PHE A 300 14.33 -11.05 11.17
CA PHE A 300 15.49 -11.91 11.40
C PHE A 300 16.52 -11.62 10.31
N GLY A 301 17.78 -11.55 10.71
CA GLY A 301 18.81 -11.22 9.75
C GLY A 301 20.22 -11.36 10.27
N PHE A 302 21.13 -10.90 9.43
CA PHE A 302 22.56 -10.87 9.73
C PHE A 302 23.06 -9.43 9.71
N ARG A 303 23.97 -9.14 10.63
CA ARG A 303 24.70 -7.88 10.68
C ARG A 303 26.18 -8.14 10.43
N PHE A 304 26.74 -7.37 9.53
CA PHE A 304 28.14 -7.38 9.16
C PHE A 304 28.80 -6.12 9.73
N LYS A 305 29.87 -6.29 10.52
CA LYS A 305 30.62 -5.21 11.20
C LYS A 305 31.95 -5.03 10.49
N PHE A 306 32.36 -3.78 10.22
CA PHE A 306 33.55 -3.43 9.45
C PHE A 306 34.50 -2.58 10.25
#